data_2df2b4d640eb6587ebbc160c2e3d6365
#
_entry.id   2df2b4d640eb6587ebbc160c2e3d6365
#
_cell.length_a   1.000
_cell.length_b   1.000
_cell.length_c   1.000
_cell.angle_alpha   90.00
_cell.angle_beta   90.00
_cell.angle_gamma   90.00
#
_symmetry.space_group_name_H-M   'P 1'
#
loop_
_entity.id
_entity.type
_entity.pdbx_description
1 polymer ?
#
loop_
_entity_poly.entity_id
_entity_poly.type
_entity_poly.pdbx_seq_one_letter_code
_entity_poly.pdbx_strand_id
1 'polypeptide(L)'
;RVVKYTGLTLPLLFLIIMAIKGISMPGGIEGIGKLFTPDFAKIIDEGLMSNLVIDAIGQVFYSLSIMMAIMIAYGSYLSDSANIAKDATVIAFADLGVSILSGIVMFTTMYGVGMTINDMSASGIATAFIIFPQAIANLTNTGWVNAIFGMIFYLCLASLAVDSAFSIVEGVSTGVADRFKLNKRKTTMTICIVAALISLIFISRSGLAWLDIVDNWTNQYNMIIIGTLECIVIGWIFKPAKVLKEVNRNASGYKMPKWWFIGSIKFIAP
;
A
#
# COMPACT_ATOMS: atom_id res chain seq x y z
N ARG A 1 -9.11 13.69 -15.13
CA ARG A 1 -7.95 13.62 -16.05
C ARG A 1 -6.62 13.87 -15.32
N VAL A 2 -6.55 14.85 -14.41
CA VAL A 2 -5.30 15.17 -13.67
C VAL A 2 -4.80 13.96 -12.90
N VAL A 3 -5.64 13.31 -12.08
CA VAL A 3 -5.30 12.13 -11.25
C VAL A 3 -4.70 10.98 -12.08
N LYS A 4 -5.14 10.78 -13.32
CA LYS A 4 -4.58 9.74 -14.20
C LYS A 4 -3.09 9.97 -14.48
N TYR A 5 -2.67 11.20 -14.65
CA TYR A 5 -1.27 11.53 -14.98
C TYR A 5 -0.42 11.69 -13.70
N THR A 6 -0.94 12.34 -12.68
CA THR A 6 -0.20 12.58 -11.44
C THR A 6 -0.19 11.36 -10.51
N GLY A 7 -1.29 10.62 -10.44
CA GLY A 7 -1.44 9.48 -9.54
C GLY A 7 -0.90 8.16 -10.11
N LEU A 8 -0.80 7.99 -11.43
CA LEU A 8 -0.36 6.72 -12.02
C LEU A 8 0.85 6.90 -12.95
N THR A 9 0.72 7.73 -13.99
CA THR A 9 1.73 7.76 -15.09
C THR A 9 3.05 8.35 -14.62
N LEU A 10 3.00 9.47 -13.91
CA LEU A 10 4.21 10.21 -13.50
C LEU A 10 5.01 9.48 -12.42
N PRO A 11 4.41 8.98 -11.32
CA PRO A 11 5.14 8.19 -10.33
C PRO A 11 5.75 6.91 -10.91
N LEU A 12 5.02 6.21 -11.79
CA LEU A 12 5.53 5.00 -12.44
C LEU A 12 6.75 5.32 -13.32
N LEU A 13 6.70 6.40 -14.10
CA LEU A 13 7.82 6.84 -14.93
C LEU A 13 9.04 7.19 -14.06
N PHE A 14 8.86 7.88 -12.94
CA PHE A 14 9.95 8.16 -12.01
C PHE A 14 10.57 6.91 -11.41
N LEU A 15 9.75 5.95 -10.98
CA LEU A 15 10.25 4.67 -10.47
C LEU A 15 11.06 3.92 -11.54
N ILE A 16 10.62 3.92 -12.80
CA ILE A 16 11.37 3.30 -13.91
C ILE A 16 12.71 3.98 -14.11
N ILE A 17 12.76 5.32 -14.14
CA ILE A 17 14.01 6.08 -14.30
C ILE A 17 14.97 5.77 -13.15
N MET A 18 14.47 5.79 -11.90
CA MET A 18 15.27 5.49 -10.72
C MET A 18 15.76 4.03 -10.71
N ALA A 19 14.92 3.07 -11.15
CA ALA A 19 15.31 1.67 -11.27
C ALA A 19 16.47 1.49 -12.27
N ILE A 20 16.35 2.08 -13.47
CA ILE A 20 17.40 2.02 -14.50
C ILE A 20 18.70 2.61 -13.94
N LYS A 21 18.64 3.75 -13.28
CA LYS A 21 19.81 4.37 -12.68
C LYS A 21 20.39 3.56 -11.53
N GLY A 22 19.58 3.07 -10.62
CA GLY A 22 20.00 2.23 -9.50
C GLY A 22 20.73 0.96 -9.98
N ILE A 23 20.21 0.30 -11.01
CA ILE A 23 20.86 -0.88 -11.64
C ILE A 23 22.22 -0.50 -12.24
N SER A 24 22.37 0.70 -12.77
CA SER A 24 23.61 1.19 -13.38
C SER A 24 24.67 1.60 -12.34
N MET A 25 24.33 1.70 -11.07
CA MET A 25 25.27 2.07 -9.99
C MET A 25 26.14 0.86 -9.60
N PRO A 26 27.41 1.11 -9.14
CA PRO A 26 28.23 0.06 -8.56
C PRO A 26 27.51 -0.59 -7.38
N GLY A 27 27.36 -1.91 -7.37
CA GLY A 27 26.60 -2.63 -6.34
C GLY A 27 25.09 -2.75 -6.60
N GLY A 28 24.53 -2.04 -7.57
CA GLY A 28 23.09 -2.10 -7.87
C GLY A 28 22.58 -3.49 -8.25
N ILE A 29 23.37 -4.25 -9.03
CA ILE A 29 23.03 -5.64 -9.39
C ILE A 29 23.05 -6.55 -8.16
N GLU A 30 23.95 -6.34 -7.22
CA GLU A 30 23.97 -7.07 -5.95
C GLU A 30 22.69 -6.81 -5.15
N GLY A 31 22.21 -5.56 -5.14
CA GLY A 31 20.93 -5.20 -4.54
C GLY A 31 19.75 -5.98 -5.10
N ILE A 32 19.68 -6.18 -6.42
CA ILE A 32 18.65 -7.04 -7.02
C ILE A 32 18.80 -8.49 -6.52
N GLY A 33 20.02 -9.01 -6.47
CA GLY A 33 20.28 -10.35 -5.92
C GLY A 33 19.71 -10.49 -4.52
N LYS A 34 19.94 -9.52 -3.64
CA LYS A 34 19.45 -9.53 -2.26
C LYS A 34 17.93 -9.41 -2.15
N LEU A 35 17.29 -8.64 -3.03
CA LEU A 35 15.83 -8.53 -3.07
C LEU A 35 15.15 -9.89 -3.36
N PHE A 36 15.72 -10.68 -4.28
CA PHE A 36 15.10 -11.95 -4.72
C PHE A 36 15.69 -13.20 -4.05
N THR A 37 16.68 -13.05 -3.16
CA THR A 37 17.27 -14.16 -2.40
C THR A 37 17.14 -13.94 -0.90
N PRO A 38 15.93 -14.10 -0.34
CA PRO A 38 15.73 -13.98 1.10
C PRO A 38 16.44 -15.09 1.86
N ASP A 39 17.03 -14.76 3.00
CA ASP A 39 17.69 -15.70 3.89
C ASP A 39 16.68 -16.36 4.84
N PHE A 40 15.97 -17.35 4.34
CA PHE A 40 14.99 -18.10 5.14
C PHE A 40 15.65 -18.87 6.29
N ALA A 41 16.90 -19.31 6.17
CA ALA A 41 17.59 -20.00 7.24
C ALA A 41 17.76 -19.09 8.47
N LYS A 42 18.24 -17.86 8.26
CA LYS A 42 18.35 -16.87 9.31
C LYS A 42 17.01 -16.52 9.95
N ILE A 43 15.95 -16.37 9.15
CA ILE A 43 14.60 -16.05 9.64
C ILE A 43 14.05 -17.15 10.55
N ILE A 44 14.32 -18.43 10.21
CA ILE A 44 13.91 -19.58 11.01
C ILE A 44 14.72 -19.68 12.27
N ASP A 45 16.04 -19.54 12.19
CA ASP A 45 16.97 -19.66 13.32
C ASP A 45 16.73 -18.57 14.38
N GLU A 46 16.37 -17.36 13.94
CA GLU A 46 16.02 -16.24 14.84
C GLU A 46 14.55 -16.26 15.31
N GLY A 47 13.73 -17.23 14.88
CA GLY A 47 12.33 -17.35 15.26
C GLY A 47 11.42 -16.23 14.70
N LEU A 48 11.85 -15.53 13.64
CA LEU A 48 11.15 -14.38 13.07
C LEU A 48 10.07 -14.73 12.04
N MET A 49 9.80 -16.02 11.81
CA MET A 49 8.82 -16.46 10.80
C MET A 49 7.41 -15.91 11.05
N SER A 50 6.98 -15.83 12.30
CA SER A 50 5.65 -15.27 12.64
C SER A 50 5.57 -13.77 12.31
N ASN A 51 6.63 -13.01 12.61
CA ASN A 51 6.69 -11.59 12.30
C ASN A 51 6.69 -11.36 10.79
N LEU A 52 7.46 -12.14 10.04
CA LEU A 52 7.47 -12.07 8.57
C LEU A 52 6.09 -12.28 7.97
N VAL A 53 5.34 -13.28 8.47
CA VAL A 53 3.97 -13.55 7.99
C VAL A 53 3.03 -12.41 8.33
N ILE A 54 3.09 -11.89 9.56
CA ILE A 54 2.26 -10.76 10.01
C ILE A 54 2.55 -9.52 9.16
N ASP A 55 3.83 -9.18 8.96
CA ASP A 55 4.25 -8.02 8.18
C ASP A 55 3.83 -8.16 6.70
N ALA A 56 3.98 -9.34 6.12
CA ALA A 56 3.58 -9.60 4.74
C ALA A 56 2.06 -9.47 4.54
N ILE A 57 1.25 -10.01 5.46
CA ILE A 57 -0.21 -9.90 5.41
C ILE A 57 -0.62 -8.44 5.60
N GLY A 58 -0.07 -7.74 6.59
CA GLY A 58 -0.33 -6.33 6.85
C GLY A 58 0.01 -5.46 5.63
N GLN A 59 1.16 -5.70 5.00
CA GLN A 59 1.57 -4.98 3.80
C GLN A 59 0.61 -5.20 2.62
N VAL A 60 0.14 -6.43 2.39
CA VAL A 60 -0.84 -6.71 1.32
C VAL A 60 -2.17 -6.01 1.59
N PHE A 61 -2.65 -6.02 2.81
CA PHE A 61 -3.89 -5.34 3.19
C PHE A 61 -3.78 -3.83 3.06
N TYR A 62 -2.64 -3.26 3.47
CA TYR A 62 -2.37 -1.84 3.35
C TYR A 62 -2.25 -1.39 1.89
N SER A 63 -1.45 -2.08 1.10
CA SER A 63 -1.17 -1.76 -0.31
C SER A 63 -2.43 -1.82 -1.17
N LEU A 64 -3.26 -2.85 -0.99
CA LEU A 64 -4.54 -3.00 -1.70
C LEU A 64 -5.68 -2.18 -1.08
N SER A 65 -5.42 -1.41 -0.01
CA SER A 65 -6.44 -0.61 0.70
C SER A 65 -7.65 -1.43 1.16
N ILE A 66 -7.45 -2.72 1.48
CA ILE A 66 -8.46 -3.59 2.08
C ILE A 66 -8.50 -3.37 3.59
N MET A 67 -9.60 -3.71 4.23
CA MET A 67 -9.81 -3.55 5.70
C MET A 67 -9.83 -2.10 6.20
N MET A 68 -9.81 -1.11 5.31
CA MET A 68 -9.86 0.32 5.64
C MET A 68 -11.19 0.99 5.26
N ALA A 69 -12.24 0.23 4.96
CA ALA A 69 -13.51 0.70 4.40
C ALA A 69 -13.42 1.39 3.02
N ILE A 70 -12.23 1.64 2.48
CA ILE A 70 -12.00 2.33 1.21
C ILE A 70 -12.61 1.53 0.06
N MET A 71 -12.29 0.24 -0.05
CA MET A 71 -12.79 -0.62 -1.12
C MET A 71 -14.30 -0.84 -1.03
N ILE A 72 -14.89 -0.83 0.17
CA ILE A 72 -16.34 -0.91 0.37
C ILE A 72 -17.00 0.37 -0.14
N ALA A 73 -16.45 1.55 0.20
CA ALA A 73 -16.95 2.83 -0.28
C ALA A 73 -16.86 2.94 -1.81
N TYR A 74 -15.73 2.58 -2.40
CA TYR A 74 -15.54 2.61 -3.85
C TYR A 74 -16.40 1.55 -4.56
N GLY A 75 -16.59 0.39 -3.97
CA GLY A 75 -17.50 -0.63 -4.46
C GLY A 75 -18.94 -0.14 -4.57
N SER A 76 -19.36 0.74 -3.64
CA SER A 76 -20.71 1.34 -3.70
C SER A 76 -20.92 2.32 -4.86
N TYR A 77 -19.85 2.81 -5.47
CA TYR A 77 -19.89 3.71 -6.64
C TYR A 77 -19.72 2.99 -7.98
N LEU A 78 -19.46 1.69 -7.97
CA LEU A 78 -19.36 0.91 -9.21
C LEU A 78 -20.67 0.87 -9.95
N SER A 79 -20.60 0.95 -11.29
CA SER A 79 -21.76 0.74 -12.14
C SER A 79 -22.22 -0.71 -12.10
N ASP A 80 -23.53 -0.94 -12.33
CA ASP A 80 -24.10 -2.30 -12.42
C ASP A 80 -23.47 -3.17 -13.52
N SER A 81 -22.78 -2.56 -14.49
CA SER A 81 -22.08 -3.24 -15.59
C SER A 81 -20.63 -3.59 -15.28
N ALA A 82 -20.09 -3.22 -14.12
CA ALA A 82 -18.68 -3.45 -13.75
C ALA A 82 -18.35 -4.95 -13.66
N ASN A 83 -17.16 -5.32 -14.13
CA ASN A 83 -16.65 -6.69 -14.04
C ASN A 83 -15.71 -6.80 -12.83
N ILE A 84 -16.30 -7.04 -11.66
CA ILE A 84 -15.59 -7.07 -10.38
C ILE A 84 -14.41 -8.06 -10.36
N ALA A 85 -14.61 -9.26 -10.92
CA ALA A 85 -13.55 -10.28 -10.95
C ALA A 85 -12.32 -9.83 -11.77
N LYS A 86 -12.55 -9.21 -12.93
CA LYS A 86 -11.48 -8.70 -13.79
C LYS A 86 -10.79 -7.50 -13.12
N ASP A 87 -11.56 -6.56 -12.61
CA ASP A 87 -11.04 -5.32 -12.04
C ASP A 87 -10.18 -5.63 -10.80
N ALA A 88 -10.65 -6.50 -9.89
CA ALA A 88 -9.88 -6.94 -8.74
C ALA A 88 -8.57 -7.64 -9.14
N THR A 89 -8.60 -8.49 -10.18
CA THR A 89 -7.40 -9.16 -10.68
C THR A 89 -6.39 -8.15 -11.25
N VAL A 90 -6.85 -7.19 -12.05
CA VAL A 90 -5.99 -6.14 -12.63
C VAL A 90 -5.36 -5.29 -11.53
N ILE A 91 -6.13 -4.88 -10.53
CA ILE A 91 -5.64 -4.09 -9.39
C ILE A 91 -4.55 -4.87 -8.64
N ALA A 92 -4.80 -6.14 -8.30
CA ALA A 92 -3.85 -6.95 -7.55
C ALA A 92 -2.51 -7.14 -8.30
N PHE A 93 -2.54 -7.42 -9.60
CA PHE A 93 -1.32 -7.57 -10.39
C PHE A 93 -0.61 -6.24 -10.66
N ALA A 94 -1.34 -5.15 -10.82
CA ALA A 94 -0.76 -3.82 -10.96
C ALA A 94 -0.04 -3.40 -9.67
N ASP A 95 -0.67 -3.60 -8.52
CA ASP A 95 -0.09 -3.34 -7.21
C ASP A 95 1.20 -4.14 -6.99
N LEU A 96 1.16 -5.47 -7.25
CA LEU A 96 2.34 -6.32 -7.19
C LEU A 96 3.47 -5.82 -8.10
N GLY A 97 3.15 -5.41 -9.34
CA GLY A 97 4.13 -4.90 -10.28
C GLY A 97 4.81 -3.62 -9.80
N VAL A 98 4.04 -2.68 -9.26
CA VAL A 98 4.57 -1.42 -8.69
C VAL A 98 5.39 -1.70 -7.44
N SER A 99 4.96 -2.61 -6.59
CA SER A 99 5.68 -3.00 -5.37
C SER A 99 7.04 -3.63 -5.70
N ILE A 100 7.12 -4.53 -6.68
CA ILE A 100 8.39 -5.10 -7.15
C ILE A 100 9.29 -4.01 -7.73
N LEU A 101 8.76 -3.13 -8.56
CA LEU A 101 9.53 -2.02 -9.15
C LEU A 101 10.09 -1.10 -8.07
N SER A 102 9.29 -0.76 -7.07
CA SER A 102 9.70 0.05 -5.92
C SER A 102 10.79 -0.65 -5.09
N GLY A 103 10.65 -1.97 -4.87
CA GLY A 103 11.67 -2.79 -4.24
C GLY A 103 13.01 -2.78 -5.00
N ILE A 104 12.95 -2.89 -6.34
CA ILE A 104 14.13 -2.79 -7.19
C ILE A 104 14.81 -1.42 -7.01
N VAL A 105 14.05 -0.31 -7.07
CA VAL A 105 14.59 1.04 -6.84
C VAL A 105 15.28 1.12 -5.48
N MET A 106 14.61 0.65 -4.44
CA MET A 106 15.11 0.73 -3.07
C MET A 106 16.43 -0.05 -2.92
N PHE A 107 16.43 -1.33 -3.27
CA PHE A 107 17.60 -2.19 -3.07
C PHE A 107 18.79 -1.81 -3.96
N THR A 108 18.54 -1.50 -5.24
CA THR A 108 19.62 -1.09 -6.15
C THR A 108 20.26 0.21 -5.72
N THR A 109 19.46 1.17 -5.24
CA THR A 109 19.98 2.45 -4.76
C THR A 109 20.74 2.29 -3.46
N MET A 110 20.18 1.56 -2.50
CA MET A 110 20.80 1.32 -1.21
C MET A 110 22.18 0.70 -1.37
N TYR A 111 22.30 -0.39 -2.11
CA TYR A 111 23.58 -1.04 -2.40
C TYR A 111 24.48 -0.15 -3.27
N GLY A 112 23.89 0.60 -4.20
CA GLY A 112 24.62 1.55 -5.06
C GLY A 112 25.28 2.70 -4.31
N VAL A 113 24.77 3.11 -3.13
CA VAL A 113 25.39 4.11 -2.25
C VAL A 113 26.22 3.49 -1.12
N GLY A 114 26.44 2.16 -1.16
CA GLY A 114 27.28 1.43 -0.19
C GLY A 114 26.57 1.12 1.13
N MET A 115 25.24 1.25 1.21
CA MET A 115 24.45 0.82 2.36
C MET A 115 24.10 -0.67 2.24
N THR A 116 23.94 -1.33 3.38
CA THR A 116 23.53 -2.73 3.47
C THR A 116 22.19 -2.88 4.19
N ILE A 117 21.62 -4.07 4.16
CA ILE A 117 20.36 -4.38 4.88
C ILE A 117 20.48 -4.06 6.38
N ASN A 118 21.66 -4.20 6.96
CA ASN A 118 21.89 -3.92 8.38
C ASN A 118 21.83 -2.42 8.71
N ASP A 119 21.99 -1.55 7.72
CA ASP A 119 21.94 -0.09 7.89
C ASP A 119 20.49 0.44 7.74
N MET A 120 19.55 -0.43 7.40
CA MET A 120 18.14 -0.04 7.26
C MET A 120 17.44 0.01 8.61
N SER A 121 16.83 1.15 8.91
CA SER A 121 15.68 1.14 9.79
C SER A 121 14.48 0.61 9.00
N ALA A 122 13.72 -0.31 9.57
CA ALA A 122 12.58 -0.97 8.91
C ALA A 122 11.37 -0.03 8.64
N SER A 123 11.59 1.28 8.59
CA SER A 123 10.54 2.29 8.46
C SER A 123 10.41 2.77 7.02
N GLY A 124 9.17 2.82 6.51
CA GLY A 124 8.85 3.43 5.21
C GLY A 124 9.26 4.89 5.12
N ILE A 125 9.31 5.60 6.26
CA ILE A 125 9.81 6.97 6.38
C ILE A 125 11.30 7.04 6.05
N ALA A 126 12.11 6.11 6.53
CA ALA A 126 13.53 6.05 6.19
C ALA A 126 13.74 5.83 4.69
N THR A 127 12.95 4.98 4.06
CA THR A 127 12.99 4.78 2.60
C THR A 127 12.68 6.08 1.86
N ALA A 128 11.62 6.78 2.22
CA ALA A 128 11.18 7.99 1.55
C ALA A 128 12.12 9.19 1.76
N PHE A 129 12.72 9.33 2.95
CA PHE A 129 13.45 10.54 3.33
C PHE A 129 14.98 10.34 3.53
N ILE A 130 15.47 9.12 3.43
CA ILE A 130 16.92 8.82 3.48
C ILE A 130 17.35 8.19 2.15
N ILE A 131 16.74 7.08 1.74
CA ILE A 131 17.17 6.30 0.57
C ILE A 131 16.86 7.04 -0.73
N PHE A 132 15.63 7.49 -0.93
CA PHE A 132 15.27 8.19 -2.18
C PHE A 132 16.01 9.52 -2.39
N PRO A 133 16.25 10.38 -1.39
CA PRO A 133 17.10 11.56 -1.57
C PRO A 133 18.52 11.21 -2.02
N GLN A 134 19.10 10.15 -1.47
CA GLN A 134 20.43 9.69 -1.88
C GLN A 134 20.43 9.14 -3.32
N ALA A 135 19.38 8.40 -3.70
CA ALA A 135 19.16 7.98 -5.08
C ALA A 135 19.14 9.17 -6.04
N ILE A 136 18.33 10.16 -5.70
CA ILE A 136 18.13 11.37 -6.52
C ILE A 136 19.42 12.19 -6.57
N ALA A 137 20.14 12.35 -5.46
CA ALA A 137 21.40 13.08 -5.43
C ALA A 137 22.47 12.46 -6.34
N ASN A 138 22.45 11.16 -6.52
CA ASN A 138 23.37 10.39 -7.35
C ASN A 138 22.83 10.09 -8.77
N LEU A 139 21.69 10.67 -9.16
CA LEU A 139 21.02 10.38 -10.43
C LEU A 139 21.89 10.82 -11.62
N THR A 140 22.46 12.05 -11.54
CA THR A 140 23.34 12.61 -12.55
C THR A 140 24.51 13.34 -11.88
N ASN A 141 25.55 13.65 -12.66
CA ASN A 141 26.67 14.47 -12.19
C ASN A 141 26.31 15.98 -12.11
N THR A 142 25.09 16.36 -12.48
CA THR A 142 24.65 17.75 -12.56
C THR A 142 23.65 18.06 -11.44
N GLY A 143 24.08 18.77 -10.41
CA GLY A 143 23.29 19.02 -9.21
C GLY A 143 21.95 19.71 -9.44
N TRP A 144 21.85 20.67 -10.37
CA TRP A 144 20.57 21.32 -10.64
C TRP A 144 19.54 20.40 -11.31
N VAL A 145 19.98 19.44 -12.15
CA VAL A 145 19.11 18.41 -12.73
C VAL A 145 18.54 17.50 -11.64
N ASN A 146 19.40 17.05 -10.71
CA ASN A 146 18.98 16.26 -9.58
C ASN A 146 17.99 17.02 -8.68
N ALA A 147 18.21 18.30 -8.45
CA ALA A 147 17.32 19.15 -7.66
C ALA A 147 15.93 19.30 -8.30
N ILE A 148 15.84 19.56 -9.62
CA ILE A 148 14.56 19.63 -10.33
C ILE A 148 13.85 18.27 -10.29
N PHE A 149 14.57 17.19 -10.58
CA PHE A 149 14.00 15.83 -10.51
C PHE A 149 13.45 15.53 -9.12
N GLY A 150 14.21 15.83 -8.08
CA GLY A 150 13.79 15.65 -6.68
C GLY A 150 12.57 16.48 -6.33
N MET A 151 12.52 17.73 -6.75
CA MET A 151 11.35 18.59 -6.54
C MET A 151 10.08 17.98 -7.17
N ILE A 152 10.15 17.56 -8.43
CA ILE A 152 9.00 16.97 -9.12
C ILE A 152 8.63 15.63 -8.47
N PHE A 153 9.61 14.79 -8.10
CA PHE A 153 9.37 13.52 -7.42
C PHE A 153 8.63 13.71 -6.10
N TYR A 154 9.09 14.63 -5.23
CA TYR A 154 8.43 14.89 -3.95
C TYR A 154 7.09 15.58 -4.08
N LEU A 155 6.87 16.42 -5.09
CA LEU A 155 5.54 16.94 -5.39
C LEU A 155 4.57 15.83 -5.82
N CYS A 156 5.03 14.86 -6.62
CA CYS A 156 4.22 13.69 -6.95
C CYS A 156 3.93 12.83 -5.70
N LEU A 157 4.93 12.59 -4.86
CA LEU A 157 4.75 11.85 -3.60
C LEU A 157 3.73 12.54 -2.67
N ALA A 158 3.82 13.86 -2.53
CA ALA A 158 2.86 14.65 -1.78
C ALA A 158 1.44 14.56 -2.37
N SER A 159 1.32 14.61 -3.70
CA SER A 159 0.03 14.42 -4.39
C SER A 159 -0.59 13.05 -4.10
N LEU A 160 0.21 11.99 -4.15
CA LEU A 160 -0.23 10.62 -3.81
C LEU A 160 -0.66 10.50 -2.34
N ALA A 161 0.07 11.14 -1.43
CA ALA A 161 -0.29 11.16 0.00
C ALA A 161 -1.63 11.85 0.22
N VAL A 162 -1.90 12.95 -0.48
CA VAL A 162 -3.19 13.67 -0.42
C VAL A 162 -4.32 12.82 -0.99
N ASP A 163 -4.12 12.13 -2.13
CA ASP A 163 -5.10 11.21 -2.72
C ASP A 163 -5.44 10.05 -1.76
N SER A 164 -4.43 9.49 -1.09
CA SER A 164 -4.61 8.45 -0.07
C SER A 164 -5.39 8.96 1.13
N ALA A 165 -5.08 10.16 1.62
CA ALA A 165 -5.81 10.79 2.72
C ALA A 165 -7.29 11.02 2.37
N PHE A 166 -7.59 11.47 1.15
CA PHE A 166 -8.96 11.60 0.67
C PHE A 166 -9.71 10.27 0.63
N SER A 167 -9.05 9.22 0.18
CA SER A 167 -9.64 7.88 0.11
C SER A 167 -10.01 7.34 1.49
N ILE A 168 -9.14 7.51 2.48
CA ILE A 168 -9.41 7.10 3.87
C ILE A 168 -10.57 7.91 4.46
N VAL A 169 -10.54 9.23 4.29
CA VAL A 169 -11.61 10.12 4.80
C VAL A 169 -12.95 9.79 4.12
N GLU A 170 -12.95 9.52 2.82
CA GLU A 170 -14.17 9.13 2.08
C GLU A 170 -14.73 7.81 2.61
N GLY A 171 -13.89 6.79 2.82
CA GLY A 171 -14.31 5.50 3.36
C GLY A 171 -14.98 5.64 4.74
N VAL A 172 -14.30 6.32 5.66
CA VAL A 172 -14.80 6.52 7.03
C VAL A 172 -16.05 7.41 7.04
N SER A 173 -16.03 8.53 6.31
CA SER A 173 -17.15 9.48 6.31
C SER A 173 -18.42 8.90 5.69
N THR A 174 -18.29 8.09 4.64
CA THR A 174 -19.41 7.40 4.02
C THR A 174 -20.02 6.39 5.00
N GLY A 175 -19.21 5.53 5.61
CA GLY A 175 -19.67 4.56 6.59
C GLY A 175 -20.40 5.19 7.79
N VAL A 176 -19.84 6.26 8.35
CA VAL A 176 -20.44 6.99 9.48
C VAL A 176 -21.74 7.71 9.06
N ALA A 177 -21.70 8.40 7.93
CA ALA A 177 -22.88 9.15 7.44
C ALA A 177 -24.05 8.19 7.14
N ASP A 178 -23.81 7.07 6.51
CA ASP A 178 -24.84 6.07 6.18
C ASP A 178 -25.38 5.39 7.44
N ARG A 179 -24.51 5.02 8.37
CA ARG A 179 -24.93 4.35 9.63
C ARG A 179 -25.81 5.22 10.49
N PHE A 180 -25.47 6.51 10.62
CA PHE A 180 -26.17 7.45 11.51
C PHE A 180 -27.13 8.39 10.76
N LYS A 181 -27.29 8.21 9.43
CA LYS A 181 -28.13 9.05 8.55
C LYS A 181 -27.78 10.55 8.67
N LEU A 182 -26.48 10.86 8.77
CA LEU A 182 -25.96 12.20 8.91
C LEU A 182 -25.72 12.87 7.56
N ASN A 183 -25.64 14.19 7.57
CA ASN A 183 -25.25 14.95 6.37
C ASN A 183 -23.76 14.68 6.06
N LYS A 184 -23.46 14.06 4.91
CA LYS A 184 -22.13 13.64 4.49
C LYS A 184 -21.09 14.77 4.61
N ARG A 185 -21.43 15.98 4.12
CA ARG A 185 -20.51 17.13 4.15
C ARG A 185 -20.11 17.52 5.58
N LYS A 186 -21.08 17.57 6.50
CA LYS A 186 -20.80 17.90 7.92
C LYS A 186 -19.98 16.80 8.58
N THR A 187 -20.31 15.54 8.33
CA THR A 187 -19.57 14.38 8.84
C THR A 187 -18.13 14.39 8.38
N THR A 188 -17.88 14.60 7.06
CA THR A 188 -16.53 14.71 6.51
C THR A 188 -15.73 15.83 7.16
N MET A 189 -16.32 17.04 7.29
CA MET A 189 -15.65 18.16 7.95
C MET A 189 -15.30 17.85 9.40
N THR A 190 -16.21 17.25 10.15
CA THR A 190 -15.96 16.87 11.55
C THR A 190 -14.82 15.86 11.65
N ILE A 191 -14.82 14.82 10.81
CA ILE A 191 -13.77 13.81 10.77
C ILE A 191 -12.42 14.46 10.44
N CYS A 192 -12.35 15.35 9.44
CA CYS A 192 -11.12 16.04 9.08
C CYS A 192 -10.60 16.93 10.22
N ILE A 193 -11.47 17.64 10.92
CA ILE A 193 -11.08 18.48 12.06
C ILE A 193 -10.53 17.62 13.21
N VAL A 194 -11.23 16.53 13.55
CA VAL A 194 -10.80 15.60 14.61
C VAL A 194 -9.46 14.95 14.23
N ALA A 195 -9.32 14.48 12.99
CA ALA A 195 -8.07 13.91 12.50
C ALA A 195 -6.92 14.92 12.53
N ALA A 196 -7.17 16.18 12.13
CA ALA A 196 -6.17 17.24 12.20
C ALA A 196 -5.72 17.53 13.65
N LEU A 197 -6.65 17.56 14.60
CA LEU A 197 -6.31 17.75 16.01
C LEU A 197 -5.50 16.59 16.58
N ILE A 198 -5.87 15.34 16.24
CA ILE A 198 -5.10 14.16 16.67
C ILE A 198 -3.71 14.15 16.02
N SER A 199 -3.59 14.58 14.76
CA SER A 199 -2.31 14.61 14.06
C SER A 199 -1.29 15.59 14.66
N LEU A 200 -1.70 16.54 15.51
CA LEU A 200 -0.79 17.42 16.22
C LEU A 200 0.20 16.67 17.15
N ILE A 201 -0.17 15.47 17.60
CA ILE A 201 0.69 14.63 18.42
C ILE A 201 1.98 14.27 17.65
N PHE A 202 1.86 14.05 16.32
CA PHE A 202 2.99 13.67 15.47
C PHE A 202 3.94 14.83 15.13
N ILE A 203 3.59 16.07 15.44
CA ILE A 203 4.45 17.24 15.26
C ILE A 203 5.46 17.38 16.42
N SER A 204 5.24 16.66 17.51
CA SER A 204 6.11 16.70 18.68
C SER A 204 7.51 16.10 18.39
N ARG A 205 8.50 16.39 19.25
CA ARG A 205 9.87 15.82 19.11
C ARG A 205 9.90 14.29 19.09
N SER A 206 8.95 13.64 19.75
CA SER A 206 8.75 12.19 19.77
C SER A 206 7.74 11.71 18.71
N GLY A 207 7.32 12.57 17.81
CA GLY A 207 6.26 12.29 16.82
C GLY A 207 6.57 11.11 15.90
N LEU A 208 7.83 10.93 15.50
CA LEU A 208 8.25 9.78 14.70
C LEU A 208 8.11 8.45 15.46
N ALA A 209 8.49 8.41 16.73
CA ALA A 209 8.32 7.22 17.55
C ALA A 209 6.82 6.89 17.76
N TRP A 210 5.98 7.91 17.96
CA TRP A 210 4.53 7.73 18.01
C TRP A 210 3.97 7.22 16.67
N LEU A 211 4.47 7.74 15.57
CA LEU A 211 4.04 7.32 14.24
C LEU A 211 4.38 5.83 14.01
N ASP A 212 5.60 5.41 14.31
CA ASP A 212 6.02 4.01 14.17
C ASP A 212 5.17 3.06 15.03
N ILE A 213 4.84 3.45 16.26
CA ILE A 213 3.99 2.64 17.15
C ILE A 213 2.57 2.54 16.59
N VAL A 214 1.97 3.67 16.22
CA VAL A 214 0.59 3.70 15.70
C VAL A 214 0.50 2.97 14.36
N ASP A 215 1.48 3.15 13.49
CA ASP A 215 1.57 2.47 12.18
C ASP A 215 1.62 0.95 12.36
N ASN A 216 2.50 0.46 13.22
CA ASN A 216 2.64 -0.97 13.49
C ASN A 216 1.33 -1.58 14.02
N TRP A 217 0.71 -0.96 15.01
CA TRP A 217 -0.55 -1.46 15.56
C TRP A 217 -1.72 -1.37 14.58
N THR A 218 -1.79 -0.32 13.79
CA THR A 218 -2.90 -0.08 12.87
C THR A 218 -2.77 -0.93 11.61
N ASN A 219 -1.60 -0.95 10.99
CA ASN A 219 -1.43 -1.57 9.68
C ASN A 219 -1.07 -3.06 9.75
N GLN A 220 -0.51 -3.54 10.85
CA GLN A 220 -0.20 -4.95 11.01
C GLN A 220 -1.30 -5.66 11.80
N TYR A 221 -1.39 -5.41 13.10
CA TYR A 221 -2.29 -6.19 13.97
C TYR A 221 -3.79 -5.89 13.73
N ASN A 222 -4.16 -4.62 13.65
CA ASN A 222 -5.57 -4.24 13.53
C ASN A 222 -6.17 -4.68 12.19
N MET A 223 -5.42 -4.57 11.09
CA MET A 223 -5.89 -5.04 9.78
C MET A 223 -6.09 -6.55 9.73
N ILE A 224 -5.23 -7.33 10.35
CA ILE A 224 -5.38 -8.78 10.42
C ILE A 224 -6.64 -9.14 11.21
N ILE A 225 -6.88 -8.49 12.34
CA ILE A 225 -8.09 -8.72 13.16
C ILE A 225 -9.35 -8.38 12.35
N ILE A 226 -9.39 -7.22 11.71
CA ILE A 226 -10.53 -6.80 10.88
C ILE A 226 -10.73 -7.76 9.72
N GLY A 227 -9.66 -8.13 9.01
CA GLY A 227 -9.71 -9.06 7.88
C GLY A 227 -10.26 -10.43 8.28
N THR A 228 -9.81 -10.95 9.42
CA THR A 228 -10.34 -12.20 9.97
C THR A 228 -11.83 -12.09 10.28
N LEU A 229 -12.26 -10.99 10.92
CA LEU A 229 -13.67 -10.74 11.20
C LEU A 229 -14.51 -10.61 9.94
N GLU A 230 -14.03 -9.91 8.91
CA GLU A 230 -14.71 -9.80 7.61
C GLU A 230 -14.83 -11.17 6.93
N CYS A 231 -13.79 -11.99 6.96
CA CYS A 231 -13.82 -13.36 6.43
C CYS A 231 -14.81 -14.24 7.20
N ILE A 232 -14.90 -14.11 8.52
CA ILE A 232 -15.91 -14.82 9.33
C ILE A 232 -17.33 -14.37 8.95
N VAL A 233 -17.56 -13.07 8.83
CA VAL A 233 -18.88 -12.54 8.46
C VAL A 233 -19.29 -13.02 7.06
N ILE A 234 -18.43 -12.91 6.07
CA ILE A 234 -18.73 -13.33 4.69
C ILE A 234 -18.79 -14.85 4.57
N GLY A 235 -17.88 -15.57 5.20
CA GLY A 235 -17.73 -17.02 5.09
C GLY A 235 -18.80 -17.81 5.85
N TRP A 236 -19.19 -17.34 7.02
CA TRP A 236 -20.07 -18.11 7.93
C TRP A 236 -21.45 -17.46 8.13
N ILE A 237 -21.53 -16.14 8.19
CA ILE A 237 -22.80 -15.44 8.46
C ILE A 237 -23.51 -15.07 7.17
N PHE A 238 -22.84 -14.53 6.17
CA PHE A 238 -23.43 -13.92 4.96
C PHE A 238 -23.42 -14.81 3.71
N LYS A 239 -23.54 -16.09 3.77
CA LYS A 239 -23.66 -17.00 2.62
C LYS A 239 -22.72 -16.65 1.45
N PRO A 240 -21.46 -17.12 1.44
CA PRO A 240 -20.44 -16.75 0.44
C PRO A 240 -20.85 -17.01 -1.02
N ALA A 241 -21.78 -17.94 -1.25
CA ALA A 241 -22.34 -18.19 -2.58
C ALA A 241 -23.12 -17.02 -3.17
N LYS A 242 -23.73 -16.15 -2.35
CA LYS A 242 -24.41 -14.94 -2.83
C LYS A 242 -23.38 -13.89 -3.26
N VAL A 243 -22.32 -13.72 -2.49
CA VAL A 243 -21.22 -12.80 -2.83
C VAL A 243 -20.54 -13.25 -4.12
N LEU A 244 -20.25 -14.55 -4.25
CA LEU A 244 -19.67 -15.09 -5.48
C LEU A 244 -20.55 -14.89 -6.71
N LYS A 245 -21.88 -15.00 -6.55
CA LYS A 245 -22.82 -14.74 -7.64
C LYS A 245 -22.71 -13.28 -8.13
N GLU A 246 -22.55 -12.33 -7.20
CA GLU A 246 -22.40 -10.93 -7.53
C GLU A 246 -21.03 -10.65 -8.17
N VAL A 247 -19.95 -11.20 -7.63
CA VAL A 247 -18.60 -11.10 -8.22
C VAL A 247 -18.57 -11.61 -9.67
N ASN A 248 -19.29 -12.68 -9.94
CA ASN A 248 -19.34 -13.30 -11.28
C ASN A 248 -20.48 -12.76 -12.17
N ARG A 249 -21.30 -11.81 -11.70
CA ARG A 249 -22.50 -11.34 -12.40
C ARG A 249 -22.20 -10.83 -13.82
N ASN A 250 -21.19 -9.99 -13.96
CA ASN A 250 -20.80 -9.41 -15.25
C ASN A 250 -19.45 -9.96 -15.75
N ALA A 251 -19.01 -11.10 -15.23
CA ALA A 251 -17.74 -11.67 -15.62
C ALA A 251 -17.79 -12.15 -17.08
N SER A 252 -17.09 -11.45 -17.95
CA SER A 252 -16.82 -11.86 -19.34
C SER A 252 -15.43 -12.52 -19.41
N GLY A 253 -15.41 -13.82 -19.72
CA GLY A 253 -14.18 -14.61 -19.80
C GLY A 253 -13.86 -15.34 -18.50
N TYR A 254 -13.08 -14.76 -17.61
CA TYR A 254 -12.72 -15.39 -16.35
C TYR A 254 -13.82 -15.25 -15.29
N LYS A 255 -14.25 -16.39 -14.75
CA LYS A 255 -15.17 -16.47 -13.61
C LYS A 255 -14.43 -17.06 -12.42
N MET A 256 -14.62 -16.45 -11.26
CA MET A 256 -14.06 -16.96 -10.01
C MET A 256 -14.63 -18.33 -9.67
N PRO A 257 -13.84 -19.40 -9.53
CA PRO A 257 -14.32 -20.74 -9.22
C PRO A 257 -14.90 -20.81 -7.80
N LYS A 258 -16.02 -21.53 -7.65
CA LYS A 258 -16.71 -21.64 -6.37
C LYS A 258 -15.85 -22.26 -5.26
N TRP A 259 -15.11 -23.32 -5.58
CA TRP A 259 -14.26 -24.01 -4.61
C TRP A 259 -13.13 -23.10 -4.10
N TRP A 260 -12.51 -22.33 -5.02
CA TRP A 260 -11.45 -21.39 -4.67
C TRP A 260 -11.98 -20.24 -3.79
N PHE A 261 -13.06 -19.59 -4.21
CA PHE A 261 -13.63 -18.46 -3.49
C PHE A 261 -14.09 -18.84 -2.06
N ILE A 262 -14.85 -19.94 -1.95
CA ILE A 262 -15.37 -20.38 -0.66
C ILE A 262 -14.23 -20.95 0.21
N GLY A 263 -13.31 -21.70 -0.38
CA GLY A 263 -12.14 -22.25 0.31
C GLY A 263 -11.24 -21.15 0.86
N SER A 264 -10.94 -20.14 0.05
CA SER A 264 -10.11 -19.01 0.47
C SER A 264 -10.74 -18.23 1.61
N ILE A 265 -12.00 -17.83 1.51
CA ILE A 265 -12.66 -17.02 2.55
C ILE A 265 -12.90 -17.80 3.86
N LYS A 266 -13.15 -19.12 3.77
CA LYS A 266 -13.47 -19.89 4.98
C LYS A 266 -12.25 -20.46 5.70
N PHE A 267 -11.20 -20.80 4.99
CA PHE A 267 -10.12 -21.62 5.54
C PHE A 267 -8.72 -21.05 5.33
N ILE A 268 -8.50 -20.26 4.27
CA ILE A 268 -7.15 -19.75 3.97
C ILE A 268 -6.95 -18.37 4.59
N ALA A 269 -7.95 -17.49 4.46
CA ALA A 269 -7.84 -16.10 4.91
C ALA A 269 -8.02 -15.92 6.44
N PRO A 270 -8.91 -16.66 7.14
CA PRO A 270 -8.97 -16.56 8.60
C PRO A 270 -7.81 -17.25 9.26
#